data_128f39167745ced8e2000289cdcc1dc1
#
_entry.id   128f39167745ced8e2000289cdcc1dc1
#
_cell.length_a   1.000
_cell.length_b   1.000
_cell.length_c   1.000
_cell.angle_alpha   90.00
_cell.angle_beta   90.00
_cell.angle_gamma   90.00
#
_symmetry.space_group_name_H-M   'P 1'
#
loop_
_entity.id
_entity.type
_entity.pdbx_description
1 polymer ?
#
loop_
_entity_poly.entity_id
_entity_poly.type
_entity_poly.pdbx_seq_one_letter_code
_entity_poly.pdbx_strand_id
1 'polypeptide(L)'
;AMAKAIEDAIAALQYKDADYTKVDAAIAKANALNKDNYKDFTAVEAAVNAVVRGKNITEQSEVNAMAKAIEDAIATLQYKDADYTKVDEAIAKANALNKNDYKDFSGVEDAVNAVVRGKNITEQSEVDAMAKAIEDAIAALEKKPTSTKLGTSDKSPLTGNTSNLALWISLMFASGGAVIITTVYGRKKKYNR
;
A
#
# COMPACT_ATOMS: atom_id res chain seq x y z
N ALA A 1 -74.96 -6.82 11.94
CA ALA A 1 -73.99 -7.88 12.28
C ALA A 1 -73.02 -8.13 11.12
N MET A 2 -73.43 -8.37 9.89
CA MET A 2 -72.52 -8.63 8.73
C MET A 2 -71.62 -7.45 8.37
N ALA A 3 -72.18 -6.22 8.30
CA ALA A 3 -71.33 -5.05 7.96
C ALA A 3 -70.15 -4.86 8.93
N LYS A 4 -70.43 -4.99 10.24
CA LYS A 4 -69.37 -4.89 11.27
C LYS A 4 -68.30 -5.99 11.14
N ALA A 5 -68.72 -7.24 10.81
CA ALA A 5 -67.72 -8.32 10.62
C ALA A 5 -66.83 -8.09 9.41
N ILE A 6 -67.35 -7.48 8.34
CA ILE A 6 -66.55 -7.08 7.17
C ILE A 6 -65.62 -5.94 7.53
N GLU A 7 -66.09 -4.92 8.25
CA GLU A 7 -65.31 -3.82 8.74
C GLU A 7 -64.12 -4.30 9.65
N ASP A 8 -64.45 -5.19 10.61
CA ASP A 8 -63.45 -5.79 11.51
C ASP A 8 -62.41 -6.64 10.75
N ALA A 9 -62.84 -7.39 9.71
CA ALA A 9 -61.96 -8.17 8.85
C ALA A 9 -61.03 -7.26 7.99
N ILE A 10 -61.59 -6.16 7.47
CA ILE A 10 -60.77 -5.17 6.73
C ILE A 10 -59.77 -4.49 7.65
N ALA A 11 -60.18 -4.13 8.88
CA ALA A 11 -59.31 -3.51 9.87
C ALA A 11 -58.17 -4.44 10.36
N ALA A 12 -58.38 -5.76 10.25
CA ALA A 12 -57.38 -6.76 10.58
C ALA A 12 -56.35 -7.02 9.47
N LEU A 13 -56.54 -6.46 8.25
CA LEU A 13 -55.62 -6.62 7.15
C LEU A 13 -54.29 -5.89 7.46
N GLN A 14 -53.21 -6.61 7.29
CA GLN A 14 -51.87 -6.04 7.38
C GLN A 14 -51.17 -6.09 6.02
N TYR A 15 -50.45 -5.05 5.71
CA TYR A 15 -49.59 -5.04 4.52
C TYR A 15 -48.43 -6.01 4.70
N LYS A 16 -47.98 -6.61 3.60
CA LYS A 16 -46.72 -7.35 3.57
C LYS A 16 -45.56 -6.41 3.85
N ASP A 17 -44.50 -6.94 4.41
CA ASP A 17 -43.27 -6.20 4.60
C ASP A 17 -42.64 -5.78 3.26
N ALA A 18 -41.94 -4.66 3.26
CA ALA A 18 -41.16 -4.24 2.13
C ALA A 18 -39.94 -5.16 1.92
N ASP A 19 -39.48 -5.28 0.68
CA ASP A 19 -38.28 -6.03 0.33
C ASP A 19 -37.00 -5.17 0.55
N TYR A 20 -36.16 -5.58 1.48
CA TYR A 20 -34.90 -4.93 1.84
C TYR A 20 -33.67 -5.53 1.14
N THR A 21 -33.84 -6.48 0.24
CA THR A 21 -32.70 -7.19 -0.41
C THR A 21 -31.66 -6.22 -1.01
N LYS A 22 -32.14 -5.15 -1.67
CA LYS A 22 -31.26 -4.14 -2.26
C LYS A 22 -30.51 -3.32 -1.20
N VAL A 23 -31.18 -2.97 -0.10
CA VAL A 23 -30.57 -2.25 1.02
C VAL A 23 -29.49 -3.10 1.66
N ASP A 24 -29.79 -4.39 1.92
CA ASP A 24 -28.84 -5.32 2.53
C ASP A 24 -27.62 -5.54 1.63
N ALA A 25 -27.84 -5.64 0.32
CA ALA A 25 -26.74 -5.72 -0.65
C ALA A 25 -25.88 -4.44 -0.68
N ALA A 26 -26.50 -3.26 -0.61
CA ALA A 26 -25.78 -1.98 -0.57
C ALA A 26 -24.96 -1.83 0.72
N ILE A 27 -25.55 -2.20 1.87
CA ILE A 27 -24.85 -2.21 3.17
C ILE A 27 -23.67 -3.20 3.14
N ALA A 28 -23.86 -4.39 2.57
CA ALA A 28 -22.78 -5.37 2.44
C ALA A 28 -21.64 -4.85 1.58
N LYS A 29 -21.94 -4.15 0.46
CA LYS A 29 -20.91 -3.47 -0.36
C LYS A 29 -20.17 -2.41 0.46
N ALA A 30 -20.90 -1.55 1.19
CA ALA A 30 -20.29 -0.51 2.02
C ALA A 30 -19.33 -1.12 3.07
N ASN A 31 -19.77 -2.17 3.76
CA ASN A 31 -19.00 -2.85 4.81
C ASN A 31 -17.78 -3.61 4.28
N ALA A 32 -17.78 -3.99 3.00
CA ALA A 32 -16.62 -4.65 2.37
C ALA A 32 -15.51 -3.65 1.99
N LEU A 33 -15.77 -2.35 2.01
CA LEU A 33 -14.79 -1.33 1.71
C LEU A 33 -13.88 -1.07 2.92
N ASN A 34 -12.57 -0.97 2.66
CA ASN A 34 -11.65 -0.49 3.70
C ASN A 34 -11.70 1.04 3.74
N LYS A 35 -12.39 1.58 4.76
CA LYS A 35 -12.59 3.03 4.92
C LYS A 35 -11.28 3.82 5.03
N ASP A 36 -10.20 3.20 5.50
CA ASP A 36 -8.90 3.85 5.66
C ASP A 36 -8.26 4.22 4.32
N ASN A 37 -8.72 3.61 3.22
CA ASN A 37 -8.23 3.90 1.87
C ASN A 37 -8.84 5.16 1.25
N TYR A 38 -9.89 5.73 1.85
CA TYR A 38 -10.63 6.85 1.25
C TYR A 38 -10.37 8.17 1.98
N LYS A 39 -10.43 9.28 1.24
CA LYS A 39 -10.23 10.64 1.78
C LYS A 39 -11.32 11.01 2.77
N ASP A 40 -12.56 10.63 2.46
CA ASP A 40 -13.73 10.82 3.32
C ASP A 40 -14.70 9.64 3.12
N PHE A 41 -15.15 9.05 4.20
CA PHE A 41 -16.09 7.93 4.21
C PHE A 41 -17.41 8.30 4.92
N THR A 42 -17.54 9.52 5.43
CA THR A 42 -18.66 9.96 6.29
C THR A 42 -20.00 9.90 5.59
N ALA A 43 -20.07 10.20 4.28
CA ALA A 43 -21.31 10.13 3.51
C ALA A 43 -21.85 8.69 3.42
N VAL A 44 -20.97 7.69 3.29
CA VAL A 44 -21.36 6.28 3.27
C VAL A 44 -21.86 5.85 4.64
N GLU A 45 -21.14 6.19 5.72
CA GLU A 45 -21.56 5.89 7.09
C GLU A 45 -22.93 6.54 7.40
N ALA A 46 -23.14 7.79 7.00
CA ALA A 46 -24.40 8.49 7.18
C ALA A 46 -25.55 7.82 6.43
N ALA A 47 -25.33 7.42 5.17
CA ALA A 47 -26.36 6.75 4.37
C ALA A 47 -26.72 5.37 4.94
N VAL A 48 -25.75 4.60 5.42
CA VAL A 48 -25.99 3.30 6.09
C VAL A 48 -26.76 3.49 7.40
N ASN A 49 -26.39 4.47 8.21
CA ASN A 49 -27.04 4.76 9.48
C ASN A 49 -28.46 5.34 9.33
N ALA A 50 -28.77 5.94 8.18
CA ALA A 50 -30.09 6.48 7.87
C ALA A 50 -31.12 5.41 7.45
N VAL A 51 -30.72 4.14 7.35
CA VAL A 51 -31.62 3.05 6.96
C VAL A 51 -32.65 2.80 8.05
N VAL A 52 -33.96 2.94 7.67
CA VAL A 52 -35.10 2.66 8.53
C VAL A 52 -35.69 1.31 8.12
N ARG A 53 -35.83 0.40 9.09
CA ARG A 53 -36.42 -0.94 8.93
C ARG A 53 -37.89 -0.94 9.33
N GLY A 54 -38.63 -2.00 8.95
CA GLY A 54 -40.02 -2.21 9.35
C GLY A 54 -41.06 -1.50 8.47
N LYS A 55 -40.66 -1.01 7.29
CA LYS A 55 -41.60 -0.48 6.29
C LYS A 55 -42.37 -1.59 5.61
N ASN A 56 -43.58 -1.27 5.17
CA ASN A 56 -44.43 -2.19 4.44
C ASN A 56 -44.30 -2.01 2.92
N ILE A 57 -44.90 -2.91 2.15
CA ILE A 57 -44.80 -2.95 0.68
C ILE A 57 -45.26 -1.66 -0.02
N THR A 58 -46.15 -0.87 0.60
CA THR A 58 -46.61 0.40 0.02
C THR A 58 -45.54 1.48 0.09
N GLU A 59 -44.52 1.28 0.94
CA GLU A 59 -43.36 2.16 1.14
C GLU A 59 -42.12 1.63 0.41
N GLN A 60 -42.26 0.63 -0.48
CA GLN A 60 -41.12 0.01 -1.18
C GLN A 60 -40.24 1.02 -1.94
N SER A 61 -40.83 2.10 -2.45
CA SER A 61 -40.08 3.16 -3.13
C SER A 61 -39.07 3.86 -2.19
N GLU A 62 -39.46 4.07 -0.93
CA GLU A 62 -38.58 4.66 0.09
C GLU A 62 -37.43 3.70 0.45
N VAL A 63 -37.75 2.39 0.57
CA VAL A 63 -36.74 1.35 0.80
C VAL A 63 -35.72 1.31 -0.36
N ASN A 64 -36.20 1.38 -1.60
CA ASN A 64 -35.31 1.45 -2.76
C ASN A 64 -34.46 2.74 -2.79
N ALA A 65 -35.02 3.87 -2.32
CA ALA A 65 -34.28 5.13 -2.22
C ALA A 65 -33.15 5.05 -1.19
N MET A 66 -33.35 4.34 -0.07
CA MET A 66 -32.27 4.09 0.92
C MET A 66 -31.13 3.28 0.32
N ALA A 67 -31.44 2.22 -0.45
CA ALA A 67 -30.41 1.45 -1.14
C ALA A 67 -29.61 2.34 -2.12
N LYS A 68 -30.34 3.15 -2.91
CA LYS A 68 -29.73 4.07 -3.86
C LYS A 68 -28.84 5.12 -3.16
N ALA A 69 -29.27 5.65 -2.04
CA ALA A 69 -28.48 6.64 -1.28
C ALA A 69 -27.12 6.07 -0.82
N ILE A 70 -27.09 4.80 -0.40
CA ILE A 70 -25.84 4.12 -0.04
C ILE A 70 -24.97 3.92 -1.30
N GLU A 71 -25.54 3.47 -2.40
CA GLU A 71 -24.83 3.25 -3.66
C GLU A 71 -24.25 4.56 -4.23
N ASP A 72 -25.05 5.65 -4.20
CA ASP A 72 -24.59 6.98 -4.63
C ASP A 72 -23.44 7.47 -3.74
N ALA A 73 -23.55 7.30 -2.42
CA ALA A 73 -22.47 7.67 -1.50
C ALA A 73 -21.18 6.89 -1.78
N ILE A 74 -21.27 5.58 -2.04
CA ILE A 74 -20.12 4.75 -2.43
C ILE A 74 -19.50 5.26 -3.74
N ALA A 75 -20.32 5.64 -4.72
CA ALA A 75 -19.86 6.11 -6.03
C ALA A 75 -19.09 7.44 -5.95
N THR A 76 -19.29 8.24 -4.89
CA THR A 76 -18.57 9.51 -4.69
C THR A 76 -17.23 9.35 -3.98
N LEU A 77 -16.91 8.15 -3.49
CA LEU A 77 -15.67 7.91 -2.75
C LEU A 77 -14.43 8.18 -3.59
N GLN A 78 -13.47 8.85 -2.97
CA GLN A 78 -12.16 9.11 -3.55
C GLN A 78 -11.08 8.46 -2.71
N TYR A 79 -10.18 7.72 -3.35
CA TYR A 79 -9.03 7.15 -2.67
C TYR A 79 -8.08 8.23 -2.15
N LYS A 80 -7.43 7.97 -1.03
CA LYS A 80 -6.27 8.74 -0.59
C LYS A 80 -5.15 8.59 -1.62
N ASP A 81 -4.32 9.60 -1.70
CA ASP A 81 -3.11 9.54 -2.51
C ASP A 81 -2.12 8.55 -1.87
N ALA A 82 -1.29 7.91 -2.70
CA ALA A 82 -0.21 7.06 -2.20
C ALA A 82 0.85 7.90 -1.47
N ASP A 83 1.56 7.29 -0.53
CA ASP A 83 2.67 7.92 0.18
C ASP A 83 3.96 7.79 -0.65
N TYR A 84 4.48 8.91 -1.09
CA TYR A 84 5.72 9.03 -1.87
C TYR A 84 6.96 9.35 -1.03
N THR A 85 6.86 9.37 0.31
CA THR A 85 7.96 9.76 1.19
C THR A 85 9.25 8.97 0.89
N LYS A 86 9.14 7.65 0.73
CA LYS A 86 10.30 6.80 0.41
C LYS A 86 10.90 7.10 -0.97
N VAL A 87 10.05 7.40 -1.96
CA VAL A 87 10.51 7.79 -3.31
C VAL A 87 11.27 9.10 -3.24
N ASP A 88 10.72 10.09 -2.52
CA ASP A 88 11.35 11.41 -2.38
C ASP A 88 12.69 11.32 -1.63
N GLU A 89 12.77 10.48 -0.59
CA GLU A 89 14.01 10.18 0.11
C GLU A 89 15.05 9.50 -0.80
N ALA A 90 14.62 8.52 -1.60
CA ALA A 90 15.51 7.83 -2.54
C ALA A 90 16.03 8.78 -3.63
N ILE A 91 15.16 9.64 -4.18
CA ILE A 91 15.56 10.70 -5.14
C ILE A 91 16.53 11.68 -4.49
N ALA A 92 16.28 12.10 -3.24
CA ALA A 92 17.19 12.99 -2.52
C ALA A 92 18.58 12.35 -2.32
N LYS A 93 18.63 11.06 -1.97
CA LYS A 93 19.88 10.30 -1.88
C LYS A 93 20.60 10.26 -3.23
N ALA A 94 19.87 9.96 -4.33
CA ALA A 94 20.43 9.95 -5.68
C ALA A 94 21.04 11.30 -6.07
N ASN A 95 20.31 12.40 -5.80
CA ASN A 95 20.73 13.75 -6.13
C ASN A 95 21.92 14.27 -5.28
N ALA A 96 22.12 13.70 -4.10
CA ALA A 96 23.27 14.03 -3.25
C ALA A 96 24.57 13.38 -3.73
N LEU A 97 24.51 12.43 -4.65
CA LEU A 97 25.69 11.76 -5.20
C LEU A 97 26.32 12.59 -6.31
N ASN A 98 27.67 12.67 -6.29
CA ASN A 98 28.40 13.27 -7.41
C ASN A 98 28.59 12.20 -8.51
N LYS A 99 27.83 12.30 -9.60
CA LYS A 99 27.87 11.33 -10.70
C LYS A 99 29.25 11.15 -11.33
N ASN A 100 30.12 12.16 -11.23
CA ASN A 100 31.46 12.08 -11.77
C ASN A 100 32.38 11.09 -11.02
N ASP A 101 31.99 10.70 -9.80
CA ASP A 101 32.77 9.76 -8.97
C ASP A 101 32.50 8.30 -9.34
N TYR A 102 31.51 8.03 -10.18
CA TYR A 102 31.09 6.68 -10.56
C TYR A 102 31.40 6.35 -12.02
N LYS A 103 31.61 5.06 -12.31
CA LYS A 103 31.91 4.58 -13.67
C LYS A 103 30.73 4.80 -14.61
N ASP A 104 29.54 4.44 -14.13
CA ASP A 104 28.27 4.62 -14.80
C ASP A 104 27.21 5.06 -13.79
N PHE A 105 26.46 6.07 -14.13
CA PHE A 105 25.39 6.63 -13.28
C PHE A 105 24.01 6.55 -13.98
N SER A 106 23.98 6.03 -15.23
CA SER A 106 22.77 6.01 -16.06
C SER A 106 21.62 5.23 -15.41
N GLY A 107 21.91 4.09 -14.76
CA GLY A 107 20.90 3.30 -14.08
C GLY A 107 20.16 4.06 -12.97
N VAL A 108 20.86 4.96 -12.27
CA VAL A 108 20.21 5.82 -11.26
C VAL A 108 19.36 6.89 -11.93
N GLU A 109 19.85 7.53 -12.99
CA GLU A 109 19.09 8.51 -13.76
C GLU A 109 17.82 7.88 -14.35
N ASP A 110 17.92 6.69 -14.93
CA ASP A 110 16.79 5.95 -15.49
C ASP A 110 15.75 5.60 -14.42
N ALA A 111 16.18 5.11 -13.26
CA ALA A 111 15.29 4.77 -12.16
C ALA A 111 14.56 6.01 -11.60
N VAL A 112 15.25 7.15 -11.48
CA VAL A 112 14.63 8.42 -11.06
C VAL A 112 13.63 8.91 -12.11
N ASN A 113 13.97 8.86 -13.39
CA ASN A 113 13.11 9.29 -14.50
C ASN A 113 11.88 8.38 -14.68
N ALA A 114 11.96 7.12 -14.27
CA ALA A 114 10.86 6.16 -14.33
C ALA A 114 9.79 6.38 -13.24
N VAL A 115 9.99 7.32 -12.32
CA VAL A 115 9.01 7.59 -11.23
C VAL A 115 7.72 8.17 -11.80
N VAL A 116 6.60 7.48 -11.56
CA VAL A 116 5.25 7.91 -11.92
C VAL A 116 4.56 8.46 -10.68
N ARG A 117 4.09 9.70 -10.75
CA ARG A 117 3.34 10.36 -9.68
C ARG A 117 1.83 10.24 -9.88
N GLY A 118 1.05 10.55 -8.83
CA GLY A 118 -0.41 10.60 -8.90
C GLY A 118 -1.12 9.25 -8.67
N LYS A 119 -0.41 8.25 -8.19
CA LYS A 119 -0.99 6.98 -7.76
C LYS A 119 -1.76 7.15 -6.45
N ASN A 120 -2.77 6.32 -6.25
CA ASN A 120 -3.55 6.29 -5.02
C ASN A 120 -3.05 5.20 -4.06
N ILE A 121 -3.58 5.18 -2.84
CA ILE A 121 -3.16 4.27 -1.77
C ILE A 121 -3.29 2.78 -2.12
N THR A 122 -4.20 2.40 -3.03
CA THR A 122 -4.33 0.99 -3.46
C THR A 122 -3.17 0.54 -4.34
N GLU A 123 -2.39 1.49 -4.88
CA GLU A 123 -1.20 1.29 -5.71
C GLU A 123 0.10 1.55 -4.91
N GLN A 124 0.03 1.60 -3.55
CA GLN A 124 1.20 1.89 -2.70
C GLN A 124 2.36 0.93 -2.95
N SER A 125 2.08 -0.33 -3.24
CA SER A 125 3.14 -1.32 -3.53
C SER A 125 3.95 -0.96 -4.78
N GLU A 126 3.33 -0.33 -5.78
CA GLU A 126 4.04 0.14 -6.98
C GLU A 126 4.91 1.35 -6.67
N VAL A 127 4.41 2.25 -5.81
CA VAL A 127 5.18 3.40 -5.32
C VAL A 127 6.39 2.94 -4.50
N ASP A 128 6.22 1.98 -3.60
CA ASP A 128 7.32 1.39 -2.84
C ASP A 128 8.35 0.69 -3.76
N ALA A 129 7.90 0.05 -4.84
CA ALA A 129 8.78 -0.56 -5.84
C ALA A 129 9.62 0.47 -6.59
N MET A 130 9.07 1.66 -6.90
CA MET A 130 9.84 2.76 -7.50
C MET A 130 10.95 3.26 -6.57
N ALA A 131 10.65 3.44 -5.27
CA ALA A 131 11.66 3.80 -4.28
C ALA A 131 12.79 2.76 -4.22
N LYS A 132 12.41 1.48 -4.17
CA LYS A 132 13.37 0.38 -4.16
C LYS A 132 14.22 0.32 -5.43
N ALA A 133 13.66 0.58 -6.61
CA ALA A 133 14.42 0.59 -7.86
C ALA A 133 15.53 1.66 -7.84
N ILE A 134 15.24 2.84 -7.30
CA ILE A 134 16.25 3.89 -7.13
C ILE A 134 17.33 3.46 -6.14
N GLU A 135 16.94 2.88 -5.00
CA GLU A 135 17.90 2.41 -3.98
C GLU A 135 18.78 1.28 -4.51
N ASP A 136 18.21 0.32 -5.25
CA ASP A 136 18.96 -0.77 -5.88
C ASP A 136 19.94 -0.21 -6.94
N ALA A 137 19.52 0.77 -7.73
CA ALA A 137 20.39 1.42 -8.71
C ALA A 137 21.56 2.17 -8.03
N ILE A 138 21.29 2.86 -6.91
CA ILE A 138 22.35 3.50 -6.10
C ILE A 138 23.32 2.46 -5.53
N ALA A 139 22.79 1.34 -5.03
CA ALA A 139 23.62 0.27 -4.45
C ALA A 139 24.51 -0.44 -5.49
N ALA A 140 24.08 -0.44 -6.76
CA ALA A 140 24.83 -1.01 -7.88
C ALA A 140 25.96 -0.09 -8.40
N LEU A 141 26.06 1.15 -7.90
CA LEU A 141 27.07 2.10 -8.38
C LEU A 141 28.50 1.65 -8.05
N GLU A 142 29.35 1.65 -9.07
CA GLU A 142 30.78 1.41 -8.92
C GLU A 142 31.57 2.72 -8.99
N LYS A 143 32.38 3.01 -7.96
CA LYS A 143 33.25 4.18 -7.97
C LYS A 143 34.37 4.04 -9.01
N LYS A 144 34.70 5.17 -9.64
CA LYS A 144 35.92 5.25 -10.46
C LYS A 144 37.16 5.01 -9.60
N PRO A 145 38.20 4.31 -10.10
CA PRO A 145 39.44 4.19 -9.38
C PRO A 145 40.05 5.58 -9.13
N THR A 146 40.29 5.90 -7.89
CA THR A 146 40.99 7.12 -7.55
C THR A 146 42.44 6.96 -8.05
N SER A 147 42.82 7.69 -9.08
CA SER A 147 44.22 7.75 -9.48
C SER A 147 44.99 8.49 -8.37
N THR A 148 45.53 7.75 -7.44
CA THR A 148 46.58 8.27 -6.57
C THR A 148 47.75 8.55 -7.48
N LYS A 149 47.93 9.82 -7.85
CA LYS A 149 49.17 10.29 -8.47
C LYS A 149 50.28 10.00 -7.46
N LEU A 150 50.91 8.82 -7.60
CA LEU A 150 52.13 8.54 -6.91
C LEU A 150 53.15 9.55 -7.46
N GLY A 151 53.42 10.59 -6.67
CA GLY A 151 54.47 11.54 -7.02
C GLY A 151 55.75 10.77 -7.28
N THR A 152 56.20 10.82 -8.53
CA THR A 152 57.53 10.42 -8.89
C THR A 152 58.54 11.31 -8.14
N SER A 153 58.99 10.84 -6.99
CA SER A 153 60.21 11.31 -6.37
C SER A 153 61.26 10.27 -6.68
N ASP A 154 62.09 10.60 -7.67
CA ASP A 154 63.36 9.95 -7.92
C ASP A 154 64.15 9.85 -6.61
N LYS A 155 64.53 8.63 -6.21
CA LYS A 155 65.84 8.27 -5.79
C LYS A 155 65.94 6.84 -5.26
N SER A 156 66.65 6.04 -6.02
CA SER A 156 67.61 5.00 -5.59
C SER A 156 67.18 3.77 -4.78
N PRO A 157 67.70 2.60 -5.11
CA PRO A 157 67.23 1.33 -4.59
C PRO A 157 67.85 0.98 -3.25
N LEU A 158 67.05 0.59 -2.28
CA LEU A 158 67.57 -0.19 -1.15
C LEU A 158 66.68 -1.43 -0.98
N THR A 159 67.37 -2.53 -1.07
CA THR A 159 66.98 -3.91 -0.84
C THR A 159 66.21 -4.15 0.45
N GLY A 160 65.20 -4.98 0.37
CA GLY A 160 64.86 -5.90 1.46
C GLY A 160 63.62 -5.51 2.28
N ASN A 161 62.54 -6.08 2.04
CA ASN A 161 61.71 -6.93 2.87
C ASN A 161 60.28 -6.98 2.37
N THR A 162 59.90 -8.10 1.83
CA THR A 162 58.52 -8.44 1.47
C THR A 162 57.73 -8.75 2.73
N SER A 163 56.94 -7.81 3.20
CA SER A 163 55.85 -8.13 4.09
C SER A 163 54.54 -7.77 3.40
N ASN A 164 53.80 -8.81 3.06
CA ASN A 164 52.45 -8.77 2.44
C ASN A 164 51.45 -8.10 3.37
N LEU A 165 51.47 -6.78 3.50
CA LEU A 165 50.50 -6.05 4.30
C LEU A 165 49.25 -5.67 3.49
N ALA A 166 49.29 -5.83 2.16
CA ALA A 166 48.16 -5.47 1.29
C ALA A 166 47.07 -6.54 1.19
N LEU A 167 47.31 -7.76 1.69
CA LEU A 167 46.37 -8.88 1.61
C LEU A 167 45.41 -9.00 2.82
N TRP A 168 45.66 -8.25 3.90
CA TRP A 168 44.83 -8.36 5.13
C TRP A 168 43.67 -7.36 5.20
N ILE A 169 43.61 -6.32 4.36
CA ILE A 169 42.56 -5.30 4.39
C ILE A 169 41.35 -5.69 3.55
N SER A 170 41.49 -6.62 2.61
CA SER A 170 40.37 -7.07 1.76
C SER A 170 39.48 -8.15 2.37
N LEU A 171 39.86 -8.73 3.55
CA LEU A 171 39.09 -9.84 4.16
C LEU A 171 38.15 -9.40 5.28
N MET A 172 38.07 -8.12 5.64
CA MET A 172 37.22 -7.65 6.74
C MET A 172 35.81 -7.15 6.33
N PHE A 173 35.45 -7.15 5.04
CA PHE A 173 34.12 -6.72 4.59
C PHE A 173 33.23 -7.84 4.08
N ALA A 174 33.63 -9.12 4.24
CA ALA A 174 32.81 -10.26 3.76
C ALA A 174 32.04 -11.01 4.85
N SER A 175 31.99 -10.51 6.10
CA SER A 175 31.29 -11.19 7.19
C SER A 175 30.38 -10.26 7.99
N GLY A 176 29.24 -9.92 7.42
CA GLY A 176 28.25 -9.15 8.17
C GLY A 176 26.90 -9.08 7.45
N GLY A 177 26.05 -10.11 7.61
CA GLY A 177 24.68 -9.94 7.19
C GLY A 177 23.90 -11.17 6.74
N ALA A 178 24.11 -12.32 7.38
CA ALA A 178 23.11 -13.39 7.29
C ALA A 178 22.08 -13.20 8.40
N VAL A 179 20.98 -12.51 8.11
CA VAL A 179 19.80 -12.51 8.97
C VAL A 179 19.07 -13.84 8.76
N ILE A 180 19.16 -14.72 9.73
CA ILE A 180 18.41 -15.98 9.77
C ILE A 180 16.96 -15.65 10.15
N ILE A 181 16.06 -15.73 9.18
CA ILE A 181 14.62 -15.73 9.45
C ILE A 181 14.24 -17.15 9.89
N THR A 182 14.12 -17.38 11.20
CA THR A 182 13.53 -18.59 11.75
C THR A 182 12.01 -18.49 11.66
N THR A 183 11.42 -19.14 10.67
CA THR A 183 9.98 -19.40 10.61
C THR A 183 9.61 -20.44 11.67
N VAL A 184 8.94 -19.99 12.73
CA VAL A 184 8.35 -20.89 13.74
C VAL A 184 7.08 -21.50 13.16
N TYR A 185 7.16 -22.75 12.70
CA TYR A 185 6.01 -23.58 12.37
C TYR A 185 5.36 -24.08 13.67
N GLY A 186 4.25 -23.48 14.08
CA GLY A 186 3.41 -23.96 15.17
C GLY A 186 2.71 -25.27 14.80
N ARG A 187 3.17 -26.39 15.36
CA ARG A 187 2.46 -27.67 15.32
C ARG A 187 1.19 -27.60 16.16
N LYS A 188 0.02 -27.68 15.53
CA LYS A 188 -1.24 -28.00 16.21
C LYS A 188 -1.23 -29.48 16.62
N LYS A 189 -1.16 -29.75 17.93
CA LYS A 189 -1.47 -31.07 18.50
C LYS A 189 -2.99 -31.23 18.57
N LYS A 190 -3.52 -32.23 17.84
CA LYS A 190 -4.85 -32.82 18.07
C LYS A 190 -4.83 -33.56 19.40
N TYR A 191 -5.77 -33.25 20.27
CA TYR A 191 -6.17 -34.13 21.35
C TYR A 191 -7.59 -34.65 21.06
N ASN A 192 -7.69 -35.96 20.82
CA ASN A 192 -8.91 -36.74 20.93
C ASN A 192 -9.13 -37.08 22.41
N ARG A 193 -10.30 -36.73 22.93
CA ARG A 193 -11.16 -37.58 23.76
C ARG A 193 -12.50 -36.86 23.98
#